data_8e4da3e20f68e468dc107bce16c00037
#
_entry.id   8e4da3e20f68e468dc107bce16c00037
#
_cell.length_a   1.000
_cell.length_b   1.000
_cell.length_c   1.000
_cell.angle_alpha   90.00
_cell.angle_beta   90.00
_cell.angle_gamma   90.00
#
_symmetry.space_group_name_H-M   'P 1'
#
loop_
_entity.id
_entity.type
_entity.pdbx_description
1 polymer ?
#
loop_
_entity_poly.entity_id
_entity_poly.type
_entity_poly.pdbx_seq_one_letter_code
_entity_poly.pdbx_strand_id
1 'polypeptide(L)'
;MSFLRPSFKGERALVAGIAIDATGSGMYVPFNLIFFKYVTGLPLAQIGLVLTVTSLVAMVALPLGGAAVDRFGALKVLIALYLLRAIGFALYPLAHSLALFALLALVTAVGTRTAPSTLQARFSELLGGTDRDRMQALSRSLGNAGLGSGTLIASLLLAAAGNSGYVIAAWLNAGSFVVAAVLATRTPASPLVEQSPVARKKSGYRLVVKDRPFLTLTLANLLMAIGYTSLTVLLPLFAIGWLHVPQGIIGSAFVVNTVLCAVLGVPVAAFARRRFRRRNWMAAAGAGLFVVAFMGQIVLGTVRPKNTVVIMAVLLTCVVVATFGELVHSPASSTLAQAAAPPALRGRYLAAYQSSWALANALTPSLFTALVVVDGRLPWLVITATALAGGTMLWFIDRKLPDDAVYFEPPAQAAGTTAVTAS
;
A
#
# COMPACT_ATOMS: atom_id res chain seq x y z
N MET A 1 23.76 -20.38 2.74
CA MET A 1 23.92 -19.96 4.15
C MET A 1 24.53 -18.55 4.35
N SER A 2 24.75 -17.76 3.30
CA SER A 2 25.24 -16.36 3.44
C SER A 2 24.18 -15.34 3.84
N PHE A 3 22.92 -15.64 3.74
CA PHE A 3 21.78 -14.76 4.06
C PHE A 3 21.67 -14.34 5.55
N LEU A 4 22.37 -14.99 6.46
CA LEU A 4 22.25 -14.77 7.92
C LEU A 4 23.40 -13.93 8.51
N ARG A 5 24.42 -13.56 7.72
CA ARG A 5 25.49 -12.70 8.24
C ARG A 5 25.10 -11.24 8.09
N PRO A 6 25.14 -10.45 9.18
CA PRO A 6 24.84 -9.04 9.12
C PRO A 6 25.90 -8.31 8.28
N SER A 7 25.44 -7.43 7.36
CA SER A 7 26.32 -6.65 6.47
C SER A 7 26.93 -5.44 7.18
N PHE A 8 26.35 -5.01 8.32
CA PHE A 8 26.86 -3.89 9.13
C PHE A 8 26.51 -4.04 10.62
N LYS A 9 27.23 -3.31 11.48
CA LYS A 9 26.96 -3.29 12.92
C LYS A 9 25.57 -2.66 13.18
N GLY A 10 24.69 -3.39 13.87
CA GLY A 10 23.32 -2.92 14.16
C GLY A 10 22.28 -3.30 13.11
N GLU A 11 22.61 -4.08 12.07
CA GLU A 11 21.63 -4.55 11.09
C GLU A 11 20.45 -5.28 11.76
N ARG A 12 20.74 -6.16 12.73
CA ARG A 12 19.70 -6.89 13.49
C ARG A 12 18.77 -5.95 14.25
N ALA A 13 19.32 -4.86 14.82
CA ALA A 13 18.51 -3.85 15.51
C ALA A 13 17.60 -3.09 14.54
N LEU A 14 18.11 -2.71 13.36
CA LEU A 14 17.30 -2.05 12.34
C LEU A 14 16.19 -2.96 11.82
N VAL A 15 16.50 -4.23 11.54
CA VAL A 15 15.53 -5.25 11.09
C VAL A 15 14.44 -5.47 12.16
N ALA A 16 14.83 -5.59 13.44
CA ALA A 16 13.89 -5.69 14.55
C ALA A 16 13.00 -4.44 14.66
N GLY A 17 13.60 -3.24 14.51
CA GLY A 17 12.85 -1.98 14.51
C GLY A 17 11.81 -1.92 13.40
N ILE A 18 12.14 -2.35 12.18
CA ILE A 18 11.22 -2.43 11.05
C ILE A 18 10.07 -3.41 11.35
N ALA A 19 10.38 -4.58 11.90
CA ALA A 19 9.37 -5.58 12.23
C ALA A 19 8.40 -5.08 13.32
N ILE A 20 8.93 -4.42 14.35
CA ILE A 20 8.16 -3.86 15.46
C ILE A 20 7.28 -2.69 14.97
N ASP A 21 7.82 -1.76 14.18
CA ASP A 21 7.04 -0.68 13.53
C ASP A 21 5.91 -1.24 12.67
N ALA A 22 6.19 -2.25 11.85
CA ALA A 22 5.19 -2.88 10.98
C ALA A 22 4.10 -3.58 11.80
N THR A 23 4.46 -4.27 12.89
CA THR A 23 3.50 -4.92 13.80
C THR A 23 2.62 -3.89 14.50
N GLY A 24 3.21 -2.80 15.02
CA GLY A 24 2.47 -1.69 15.61
C GLY A 24 1.50 -1.06 14.62
N SER A 25 1.96 -0.76 13.42
CA SER A 25 1.13 -0.22 12.34
C SER A 25 0.00 -1.18 11.93
N GLY A 26 0.24 -2.50 11.98
CA GLY A 26 -0.76 -3.52 11.72
C GLY A 26 -1.94 -3.50 12.71
N MET A 27 -1.77 -2.96 13.91
CA MET A 27 -2.84 -2.90 14.89
C MET A 27 -3.93 -1.88 14.55
N TYR A 28 -3.64 -0.84 13.75
CA TYR A 28 -4.63 0.17 13.40
C TYR A 28 -4.96 0.23 11.90
N VAL A 29 -4.02 -0.07 11.01
CA VAL A 29 -4.19 0.10 9.56
C VAL A 29 -5.41 -0.65 9.03
N PRO A 30 -5.65 -1.92 9.39
CA PRO A 30 -6.81 -2.67 8.93
C PRO A 30 -8.15 -2.16 9.46
N PHE A 31 -8.13 -1.43 10.56
CA PHE A 31 -9.32 -0.90 11.22
C PHE A 31 -9.43 0.62 11.05
N ASN A 32 -8.53 1.24 10.35
CA ASN A 32 -8.23 2.67 10.25
C ASN A 32 -9.37 3.61 10.68
N LEU A 33 -10.48 3.69 9.91
CA LEU A 33 -11.59 4.59 10.19
C LEU A 33 -12.35 4.20 11.47
N ILE A 34 -12.56 2.90 11.69
CA ILE A 34 -13.22 2.38 12.88
C ILE A 34 -12.34 2.62 14.12
N PHE A 35 -11.03 2.40 13.99
CA PHE A 35 -10.06 2.71 15.02
C PHE A 35 -10.18 4.17 15.48
N PHE A 36 -10.11 5.14 14.56
CA PHE A 36 -10.23 6.55 14.92
C PHE A 36 -11.61 6.91 15.49
N LYS A 37 -12.70 6.31 14.97
CA LYS A 37 -14.04 6.52 15.53
C LYS A 37 -14.09 6.17 17.01
N TYR A 38 -13.57 5.00 17.41
CA TYR A 38 -13.62 4.57 18.80
C TYR A 38 -12.58 5.24 19.69
N VAL A 39 -11.42 5.62 19.14
CA VAL A 39 -10.38 6.30 19.91
C VAL A 39 -10.72 7.77 20.17
N THR A 40 -11.36 8.47 19.21
CA THR A 40 -11.64 9.91 19.33
C THR A 40 -13.08 10.25 19.64
N GLY A 41 -14.03 9.33 19.38
CA GLY A 41 -15.47 9.56 19.52
C GLY A 41 -16.09 10.43 18.42
N LEU A 42 -15.32 10.86 17.39
CA LEU A 42 -15.80 11.75 16.33
C LEU A 42 -16.64 11.01 15.27
N PRO A 43 -17.52 11.73 14.54
CA PRO A 43 -18.29 11.17 13.43
C PRO A 43 -17.39 10.68 12.29
N LEU A 44 -17.71 9.53 11.70
CA LEU A 44 -16.92 8.90 10.62
C LEU A 44 -16.67 9.81 9.43
N ALA A 45 -17.66 10.61 9.02
CA ALA A 45 -17.52 11.54 7.90
C ALA A 45 -16.45 12.61 8.17
N GLN A 46 -16.40 13.15 9.39
CA GLN A 46 -15.38 14.11 9.80
C GLN A 46 -13.99 13.46 9.85
N ILE A 47 -13.89 12.24 10.40
CA ILE A 47 -12.64 11.47 10.41
C ILE A 47 -12.15 11.23 8.99
N GLY A 48 -13.01 10.74 8.09
CA GLY A 48 -12.65 10.50 6.70
C GLY A 48 -12.15 11.76 5.99
N LEU A 49 -12.85 12.89 6.17
CA LEU A 49 -12.45 14.18 5.60
C LEU A 49 -11.08 14.62 6.12
N VAL A 50 -10.87 14.58 7.43
CA VAL A 50 -9.59 14.95 8.07
C VAL A 50 -8.46 14.07 7.54
N LEU A 51 -8.64 12.74 7.51
CA LEU A 51 -7.61 11.82 7.01
C LEU A 51 -7.28 12.09 5.53
N THR A 52 -8.27 12.42 4.71
CA THR A 52 -8.05 12.80 3.31
C THR A 52 -7.25 14.10 3.20
N VAL A 53 -7.72 15.17 3.85
CA VAL A 53 -7.06 16.48 3.79
C VAL A 53 -5.64 16.41 4.33
N THR A 54 -5.44 15.81 5.49
CA THR A 54 -4.11 15.68 6.11
C THR A 54 -3.17 14.81 5.29
N SER A 55 -3.67 13.75 4.62
CA SER A 55 -2.88 12.92 3.71
C SER A 55 -2.43 13.71 2.47
N LEU A 56 -3.31 14.54 1.88
CA LEU A 56 -2.96 15.40 0.75
C LEU A 56 -1.93 16.46 1.14
N VAL A 57 -2.14 17.12 2.28
CA VAL A 57 -1.17 18.09 2.81
C VAL A 57 0.17 17.44 3.12
N ALA A 58 0.17 16.25 3.71
CA ALA A 58 1.39 15.51 4.01
C ALA A 58 2.19 15.10 2.76
N MET A 59 1.56 15.01 1.56
CA MET A 59 2.32 14.79 0.32
C MET A 59 3.27 15.95 0.00
N VAL A 60 2.92 17.17 0.39
CA VAL A 60 3.80 18.35 0.23
C VAL A 60 5.02 18.24 1.14
N ALA A 61 4.93 17.49 2.24
CA ALA A 61 6.06 17.28 3.15
C ALA A 61 7.12 16.30 2.60
N LEU A 62 6.82 15.52 1.56
CA LEU A 62 7.79 14.57 0.98
C LEU A 62 9.07 15.25 0.46
N PRO A 63 9.02 16.33 -0.33
CA PRO A 63 10.23 17.06 -0.74
C PRO A 63 10.98 17.67 0.46
N LEU A 64 10.26 18.14 1.48
CA LEU A 64 10.85 18.70 2.70
C LEU A 64 11.58 17.60 3.51
N GLY A 65 10.99 16.39 3.58
CA GLY A 65 11.63 15.22 4.16
C GLY A 65 12.93 14.84 3.46
N GLY A 66 12.94 14.87 2.12
CA GLY A 66 14.16 14.68 1.33
C GLY A 66 15.24 15.72 1.65
N ALA A 67 14.87 17.00 1.67
CA ALA A 67 15.79 18.07 2.04
C ALA A 67 16.30 17.96 3.49
N ALA A 68 15.45 17.49 4.42
CA ALA A 68 15.87 17.21 5.79
C ALA A 68 16.87 16.06 5.87
N VAL A 69 16.67 14.99 5.08
CA VAL A 69 17.62 13.87 4.96
C VAL A 69 18.97 14.37 4.43
N ASP A 70 18.96 15.19 3.39
CA ASP A 70 20.18 15.74 2.79
C ASP A 70 20.95 16.63 3.80
N ARG A 71 20.24 17.35 4.67
CA ARG A 71 20.84 18.28 5.65
C ARG A 71 21.27 17.61 6.95
N PHE A 72 20.48 16.68 7.47
CA PHE A 72 20.66 16.12 8.83
C PHE A 72 21.07 14.65 8.82
N GLY A 73 21.04 13.97 7.65
CA GLY A 73 21.26 12.54 7.48
C GLY A 73 20.00 11.72 7.74
N ALA A 74 19.88 10.56 7.05
CA ALA A 74 18.68 9.73 7.13
C ALA A 74 18.41 9.18 8.54
N LEU A 75 19.44 8.89 9.34
CA LEU A 75 19.26 8.36 10.69
C LEU A 75 18.51 9.33 11.60
N LYS A 76 18.95 10.59 11.68
CA LYS A 76 18.33 11.60 12.57
C LYS A 76 16.90 11.89 12.15
N VAL A 77 16.66 11.99 10.85
CA VAL A 77 15.32 12.23 10.29
C VAL A 77 14.40 11.03 10.56
N LEU A 78 14.87 9.79 10.38
CA LEU A 78 14.09 8.58 10.66
C LEU A 78 13.67 8.51 12.14
N ILE A 79 14.60 8.78 13.07
CA ILE A 79 14.30 8.82 14.51
C ILE A 79 13.26 9.91 14.80
N ALA A 80 13.41 11.11 14.25
CA ALA A 80 12.46 12.20 14.43
C ALA A 80 11.06 11.84 13.92
N LEU A 81 10.97 11.15 12.78
CA LEU A 81 9.69 10.68 12.21
C LEU A 81 9.04 9.59 13.06
N TYR A 82 9.82 8.66 13.63
CA TYR A 82 9.30 7.68 14.57
C TYR A 82 8.77 8.35 15.84
N LEU A 83 9.52 9.28 16.44
CA LEU A 83 9.06 10.01 17.63
C LEU A 83 7.82 10.87 17.34
N LEU A 84 7.75 11.51 16.18
CA LEU A 84 6.60 12.28 15.75
C LEU A 84 5.34 11.39 15.68
N ARG A 85 5.46 10.20 15.10
CA ARG A 85 4.38 9.20 15.04
C ARG A 85 4.02 8.68 16.43
N ALA A 86 5.00 8.41 17.28
CA ALA A 86 4.79 7.97 18.66
C ALA A 86 3.96 8.98 19.46
N ILE A 87 4.32 10.25 19.42
CA ILE A 87 3.58 11.33 20.08
C ILE A 87 2.14 11.41 19.55
N GLY A 88 1.96 11.40 18.22
CA GLY A 88 0.64 11.44 17.62
C GLY A 88 -0.26 10.29 18.09
N PHE A 89 0.25 9.04 18.04
CA PHE A 89 -0.53 7.87 18.46
C PHE A 89 -0.78 7.82 19.98
N ALA A 90 0.15 8.29 20.79
CA ALA A 90 -0.06 8.39 22.24
C ALA A 90 -1.16 9.40 22.60
N LEU A 91 -1.30 10.48 21.83
CA LEU A 91 -2.25 11.55 22.08
C LEU A 91 -3.62 11.37 21.41
N TYR A 92 -3.78 10.46 20.45
CA TYR A 92 -5.07 10.22 19.80
C TYR A 92 -6.22 9.92 20.78
N PRO A 93 -6.05 9.14 21.87
CA PRO A 93 -7.11 8.92 22.83
C PRO A 93 -7.61 10.19 23.54
N LEU A 94 -6.86 11.29 23.51
CA LEU A 94 -7.23 12.58 24.05
C LEU A 94 -7.84 13.52 22.99
N ALA A 95 -7.90 13.10 21.74
CA ALA A 95 -8.33 13.93 20.60
C ALA A 95 -9.85 13.92 20.42
N HIS A 96 -10.60 14.40 21.41
CA HIS A 96 -12.08 14.49 21.35
C HIS A 96 -12.61 15.69 20.55
N SER A 97 -11.73 16.61 20.12
CA SER A 97 -12.09 17.73 19.24
C SER A 97 -11.58 17.52 17.82
N LEU A 98 -12.34 17.98 16.82
CA LEU A 98 -11.95 17.90 15.40
C LEU A 98 -10.60 18.58 15.13
N ALA A 99 -10.36 19.74 15.75
CA ALA A 99 -9.13 20.50 15.57
C ALA A 99 -7.90 19.74 16.10
N LEU A 100 -8.00 19.16 17.30
CA LEU A 100 -6.90 18.37 17.88
C LEU A 100 -6.68 17.09 17.07
N PHE A 101 -7.75 16.39 16.67
CA PHE A 101 -7.65 15.25 15.79
C PHE A 101 -6.98 15.59 14.47
N ALA A 102 -7.37 16.70 13.81
CA ALA A 102 -6.77 17.13 12.55
C ALA A 102 -5.27 17.47 12.69
N LEU A 103 -4.88 18.12 13.78
CA LEU A 103 -3.48 18.40 14.08
C LEU A 103 -2.66 17.12 14.24
N LEU A 104 -3.14 16.17 15.08
CA LEU A 104 -2.47 14.90 15.31
C LEU A 104 -2.44 14.03 14.03
N ALA A 105 -3.53 14.03 13.26
CA ALA A 105 -3.61 13.33 11.99
C ALA A 105 -2.61 13.90 10.96
N LEU A 106 -2.44 15.22 10.89
CA LEU A 106 -1.44 15.85 10.03
C LEU A 106 -0.01 15.46 10.45
N VAL A 107 0.29 15.55 11.73
CA VAL A 107 1.59 15.19 12.30
C VAL A 107 1.94 13.74 12.00
N THR A 108 1.01 12.82 12.25
CA THR A 108 1.22 11.37 11.97
C THR A 108 1.25 11.07 10.47
N ALA A 109 0.45 11.78 9.65
CA ALA A 109 0.46 11.62 8.20
C ALA A 109 1.81 12.03 7.59
N VAL A 110 2.40 13.15 8.03
CA VAL A 110 3.76 13.57 7.61
C VAL A 110 4.77 12.47 7.95
N GLY A 111 4.75 11.95 9.18
CA GLY A 111 5.63 10.87 9.61
C GLY A 111 5.44 9.61 8.76
N THR A 112 4.20 9.17 8.56
CA THR A 112 3.87 7.95 7.83
C THR A 112 4.22 8.04 6.34
N ARG A 113 4.03 9.21 5.71
CA ARG A 113 4.35 9.40 4.28
C ARG A 113 5.85 9.52 4.03
N THR A 114 6.60 10.11 4.96
CA THR A 114 8.03 10.41 4.78
C THR A 114 8.93 9.25 5.26
N ALA A 115 8.52 8.48 6.26
CA ALA A 115 9.34 7.41 6.82
C ALA A 115 9.82 6.35 5.81
N PRO A 116 9.01 5.85 4.84
CA PRO A 116 9.47 4.85 3.88
C PRO A 116 10.61 5.34 2.99
N SER A 117 10.55 6.59 2.49
CA SER A 117 11.62 7.18 1.68
C SER A 117 12.88 7.45 2.50
N THR A 118 12.72 7.89 3.75
CA THR A 118 13.83 8.08 4.69
C THR A 118 14.50 6.76 5.05
N LEU A 119 13.73 5.68 5.24
CA LEU A 119 14.27 4.34 5.48
C LEU A 119 15.05 3.82 4.26
N GLN A 120 14.56 4.05 3.05
CA GLN A 120 15.29 3.70 1.83
C GLN A 120 16.57 4.51 1.67
N ALA A 121 16.56 5.81 2.00
CA ALA A 121 17.76 6.63 2.06
C ALA A 121 18.76 6.04 3.10
N ARG A 122 18.26 5.60 4.25
CA ARG A 122 19.09 4.94 5.28
C ARG A 122 19.74 3.66 4.76
N PHE A 123 19.01 2.83 4.01
CA PHE A 123 19.60 1.65 3.36
C PHE A 123 20.71 2.04 2.40
N SER A 124 20.52 3.12 1.64
CA SER A 124 21.51 3.60 0.67
C SER A 124 22.75 4.20 1.34
N GLU A 125 22.61 4.76 2.57
CA GLU A 125 23.76 5.21 3.37
C GLU A 125 24.59 4.05 3.94
N LEU A 126 23.95 2.92 4.28
CA LEU A 126 24.58 1.81 4.97
C LEU A 126 25.05 0.68 4.04
N LEU A 127 24.42 0.54 2.88
CA LEU A 127 24.54 -0.63 2.01
C LEU A 127 24.67 -0.25 0.54
N GLY A 128 25.45 -1.02 -0.19
CA GLY A 128 25.57 -0.94 -1.65
C GLY A 128 25.08 -2.20 -2.35
N GLY A 129 24.81 -2.10 -3.67
CA GLY A 129 24.55 -3.23 -4.55
C GLY A 129 23.50 -4.23 -4.03
N THR A 130 23.86 -5.49 -4.07
CA THR A 130 22.99 -6.63 -3.70
C THR A 130 22.53 -6.64 -2.25
N ASP A 131 23.33 -6.10 -1.31
CA ASP A 131 22.97 -6.04 0.11
C ASP A 131 21.83 -5.04 0.35
N ARG A 132 21.82 -3.92 -0.38
CA ARG A 132 20.72 -2.96 -0.35
C ARG A 132 19.43 -3.58 -0.88
N ASP A 133 19.52 -4.32 -2.00
CA ASP A 133 18.34 -4.98 -2.59
C ASP A 133 17.79 -6.07 -1.67
N ARG A 134 18.70 -6.83 -1.01
CA ARG A 134 18.34 -7.79 0.04
C ARG A 134 17.58 -7.12 1.19
N MET A 135 18.09 -6.00 1.70
CA MET A 135 17.48 -5.28 2.81
C MET A 135 16.11 -4.68 2.43
N GLN A 136 15.95 -4.18 1.20
CA GLN A 136 14.66 -3.71 0.71
C GLN A 136 13.64 -4.85 0.60
N ALA A 137 14.04 -6.03 0.11
CA ALA A 137 13.17 -7.19 0.03
C ALA A 137 12.77 -7.68 1.43
N LEU A 138 13.73 -7.75 2.37
CA LEU A 138 13.49 -8.11 3.76
C LEU A 138 12.54 -7.13 4.45
N SER A 139 12.73 -5.83 4.26
CA SER A 139 11.86 -4.78 4.80
C SER A 139 10.42 -4.92 4.31
N ARG A 140 10.20 -5.25 3.04
CA ARG A 140 8.85 -5.51 2.49
C ARG A 140 8.22 -6.75 3.11
N SER A 141 8.98 -7.85 3.24
CA SER A 141 8.49 -9.09 3.86
C SER A 141 8.12 -8.86 5.32
N LEU A 142 8.95 -8.15 6.08
CA LEU A 142 8.67 -7.77 7.47
C LEU A 142 7.47 -6.82 7.57
N GLY A 143 7.32 -5.90 6.62
CA GLY A 143 6.15 -5.02 6.52
C GLY A 143 4.85 -5.82 6.42
N ASN A 144 4.79 -6.78 5.51
CA ASN A 144 3.61 -7.63 5.32
C ASN A 144 3.36 -8.55 6.52
N ALA A 145 4.41 -9.22 7.03
CA ALA A 145 4.29 -10.08 8.20
C ALA A 145 3.88 -9.29 9.45
N GLY A 146 4.45 -8.09 9.64
CA GLY A 146 4.11 -7.20 10.73
C GLY A 146 2.67 -6.69 10.64
N LEU A 147 2.21 -6.33 9.43
CA LEU A 147 0.82 -5.93 9.21
C LEU A 147 -0.14 -7.05 9.62
N GLY A 148 0.11 -8.29 9.20
CA GLY A 148 -0.70 -9.45 9.55
C GLY A 148 -0.67 -9.77 11.05
N SER A 149 0.52 -9.83 11.67
CA SER A 149 0.65 -10.10 13.11
C SER A 149 0.06 -9.00 13.98
N GLY A 150 0.24 -7.74 13.60
CA GLY A 150 -0.39 -6.60 14.29
C GLY A 150 -1.91 -6.64 14.22
N THR A 151 -2.46 -7.01 13.06
CA THR A 151 -3.92 -7.21 12.89
C THR A 151 -4.46 -8.30 13.80
N LEU A 152 -3.74 -9.42 13.94
CA LEU A 152 -4.10 -10.48 14.87
C LEU A 152 -4.10 -10.00 16.33
N ILE A 153 -3.05 -9.28 16.73
CA ILE A 153 -2.95 -8.70 18.08
C ILE A 153 -4.12 -7.77 18.33
N ALA A 154 -4.42 -6.86 17.40
CA ALA A 154 -5.58 -5.97 17.52
C ALA A 154 -6.90 -6.74 17.65
N SER A 155 -7.10 -7.79 16.84
CA SER A 155 -8.30 -8.63 16.91
C SER A 155 -8.46 -9.32 18.27
N LEU A 156 -7.36 -9.80 18.86
CA LEU A 156 -7.34 -10.38 20.21
C LEU A 156 -7.65 -9.32 21.29
N LEU A 157 -7.07 -8.13 21.16
CA LEU A 157 -7.35 -7.01 22.08
C LEU A 157 -8.83 -6.61 22.03
N LEU A 158 -9.42 -6.56 20.83
CA LEU A 158 -10.83 -6.24 20.64
C LEU A 158 -11.75 -7.34 21.17
N ALA A 159 -11.37 -8.61 21.02
CA ALA A 159 -12.10 -9.73 21.59
C ALA A 159 -12.08 -9.73 23.13
N ALA A 160 -10.94 -9.35 23.74
CA ALA A 160 -10.76 -9.35 25.19
C ALA A 160 -11.29 -8.08 25.86
N ALA A 161 -11.11 -6.90 25.26
CA ALA A 161 -11.41 -5.59 25.87
C ALA A 161 -12.48 -4.77 25.14
N GLY A 162 -13.12 -5.33 24.11
CA GLY A 162 -14.11 -4.62 23.30
C GLY A 162 -13.51 -3.34 22.69
N ASN A 163 -14.28 -2.26 22.71
CA ASN A 163 -13.85 -0.98 22.11
C ASN A 163 -12.62 -0.35 22.79
N SER A 164 -12.37 -0.64 24.07
CA SER A 164 -11.16 -0.21 24.77
C SER A 164 -9.89 -0.80 24.15
N GLY A 165 -9.99 -1.92 23.44
CA GLY A 165 -8.92 -2.52 22.68
C GLY A 165 -8.29 -1.58 21.64
N TYR A 166 -9.07 -0.65 21.07
CA TYR A 166 -8.53 0.36 20.15
C TYR A 166 -7.60 1.36 20.83
N VAL A 167 -7.93 1.78 22.05
CA VAL A 167 -7.09 2.68 22.85
C VAL A 167 -5.80 1.98 23.26
N ILE A 168 -5.89 0.72 23.69
CA ILE A 168 -4.71 -0.09 24.00
C ILE A 168 -3.84 -0.26 22.74
N ALA A 169 -4.42 -0.55 21.59
CA ALA A 169 -3.71 -0.65 20.33
C ALA A 169 -3.01 0.66 19.92
N ALA A 170 -3.64 1.83 20.19
CA ALA A 170 -3.01 3.14 19.96
C ALA A 170 -1.73 3.30 20.80
N TRP A 171 -1.77 2.98 22.08
CA TRP A 171 -0.60 3.09 22.95
C TRP A 171 0.49 2.05 22.65
N LEU A 172 0.11 0.82 22.32
CA LEU A 172 1.07 -0.19 21.88
C LEU A 172 1.75 0.22 20.57
N ASN A 173 1.00 0.79 19.63
CA ASN A 173 1.58 1.32 18.40
C ASN A 173 2.51 2.52 18.67
N ALA A 174 2.14 3.44 19.59
CA ALA A 174 3.02 4.51 20.01
C ALA A 174 4.33 3.95 20.61
N GLY A 175 4.23 2.94 21.47
CA GLY A 175 5.37 2.23 22.03
C GLY A 175 6.25 1.57 20.97
N SER A 176 5.64 0.96 19.93
CA SER A 176 6.39 0.34 18.82
C SER A 176 7.28 1.35 18.09
N PHE A 177 6.80 2.58 17.87
CA PHE A 177 7.59 3.65 17.26
C PHE A 177 8.75 4.10 18.15
N VAL A 178 8.54 4.20 19.47
CA VAL A 178 9.64 4.52 20.43
C VAL A 178 10.70 3.42 20.37
N VAL A 179 10.31 2.15 20.41
CA VAL A 179 11.25 1.03 20.32
C VAL A 179 11.98 1.03 18.99
N ALA A 180 11.29 1.28 17.87
CA ALA A 180 11.91 1.39 16.55
C ALA A 180 12.92 2.55 16.50
N ALA A 181 12.60 3.71 17.09
CA ALA A 181 13.51 4.84 17.20
C ALA A 181 14.78 4.48 18.00
N VAL A 182 14.62 3.83 19.16
CA VAL A 182 15.75 3.38 20.00
C VAL A 182 16.61 2.34 19.26
N LEU A 183 16.00 1.40 18.57
CA LEU A 183 16.73 0.39 17.78
C LEU A 183 17.47 1.02 16.60
N ALA A 184 16.91 2.05 15.97
CA ALA A 184 17.57 2.79 14.90
C ALA A 184 18.87 3.47 15.39
N THR A 185 18.94 3.94 16.64
CA THR A 185 20.16 4.56 17.19
C THR A 185 21.34 3.59 17.31
N ARG A 186 21.07 2.29 17.30
CA ARG A 186 22.13 1.25 17.35
C ARG A 186 22.81 1.01 15.99
N THR A 187 22.36 1.68 14.94
CA THR A 187 23.01 1.63 13.63
C THR A 187 24.11 2.70 13.53
N PRO A 188 25.20 2.47 12.76
CA PRO A 188 26.30 3.40 12.65
C PRO A 188 25.82 4.78 12.18
N ALA A 189 26.43 5.85 12.72
CA ALA A 189 26.26 7.16 12.10
C ALA A 189 26.93 7.14 10.73
N SER A 190 26.19 7.48 9.67
CA SER A 190 26.81 7.65 8.36
C SER A 190 27.50 9.00 8.30
N PRO A 191 28.72 9.09 7.74
CA PRO A 191 29.29 10.38 7.37
C PRO A 191 28.30 11.06 6.40
N LEU A 192 28.04 12.36 6.62
CA LEU A 192 27.31 13.17 5.65
C LEU A 192 28.11 13.13 4.34
N VAL A 193 27.69 12.29 3.40
CA VAL A 193 28.26 12.31 2.06
C VAL A 193 27.73 13.60 1.44
N GLU A 194 28.62 14.53 1.13
CA GLU A 194 28.31 15.62 0.22
C GLU A 194 27.84 15.02 -1.11
N GLN A 195 26.54 14.84 -1.20
CA GLN A 195 25.94 14.40 -2.46
C GLN A 195 26.11 15.57 -3.44
N SER A 196 26.99 15.40 -4.39
CA SER A 196 27.06 16.29 -5.55
C SER A 196 25.66 16.58 -6.05
N PRO A 197 25.30 17.85 -6.27
CA PRO A 197 23.98 18.19 -6.78
C PRO A 197 23.86 17.59 -8.18
N VAL A 198 23.28 16.37 -8.25
CA VAL A 198 22.88 15.83 -9.56
C VAL A 198 21.87 16.82 -10.12
N ALA A 199 22.33 17.57 -11.12
CA ALA A 199 21.58 18.62 -11.78
C ALA A 199 20.15 18.09 -12.08
N ARG A 200 19.17 18.57 -11.34
CA ARG A 200 17.74 18.35 -11.58
C ARG A 200 17.41 18.98 -12.93
N LYS A 201 17.55 18.24 -14.03
CA LYS A 201 16.98 18.66 -15.31
C LYS A 201 15.46 18.76 -15.12
N LYS A 202 14.96 20.00 -14.99
CA LYS A 202 13.55 20.38 -14.76
C LYS A 202 12.56 19.91 -15.85
N SER A 203 13.01 19.35 -16.97
CA SER A 203 12.18 19.14 -18.17
C SER A 203 11.49 17.76 -18.29
N GLY A 204 11.74 16.80 -17.41
CA GLY A 204 11.30 15.41 -17.63
C GLY A 204 9.83 15.10 -17.31
N TYR A 205 9.20 15.78 -16.35
CA TYR A 205 7.78 15.52 -16.02
C TYR A 205 6.80 15.98 -17.12
N ARG A 206 7.16 17.00 -17.91
CA ARG A 206 6.36 17.44 -19.05
C ARG A 206 6.22 16.35 -20.12
N LEU A 207 7.23 15.50 -20.28
CA LEU A 207 7.17 14.36 -21.19
C LEU A 207 6.24 13.27 -20.66
N VAL A 208 6.27 12.97 -19.37
CA VAL A 208 5.36 12.02 -18.74
C VAL A 208 3.90 12.46 -18.90
N VAL A 209 3.60 13.76 -18.68
CA VAL A 209 2.23 14.30 -18.82
C VAL A 209 1.76 14.33 -20.29
N LYS A 210 2.68 14.34 -21.27
CA LYS A 210 2.33 14.29 -22.69
C LYS A 210 2.17 12.86 -23.23
N ASP A 211 2.70 11.87 -22.53
CA ASP A 211 2.61 10.45 -22.92
C ASP A 211 1.24 9.89 -22.56
N ARG A 212 0.27 10.05 -23.48
CA ARG A 212 -1.10 9.60 -23.32
C ARG A 212 -1.24 8.10 -23.03
N PRO A 213 -0.49 7.18 -23.69
CA PRO A 213 -0.52 5.76 -23.34
C PRO A 213 -0.13 5.50 -21.89
N PHE A 214 0.96 6.10 -21.42
CA PHE A 214 1.42 5.93 -20.04
C PHE A 214 0.47 6.58 -19.03
N LEU A 215 -0.12 7.73 -19.34
CA LEU A 215 -1.18 8.33 -18.52
C LEU A 215 -2.42 7.44 -18.43
N THR A 216 -2.81 6.78 -19.53
CA THR A 216 -3.90 5.80 -19.52
C THR A 216 -3.59 4.64 -18.57
N LEU A 217 -2.35 4.13 -18.59
CA LEU A 217 -1.89 3.10 -17.67
C LEU A 217 -1.91 3.59 -16.21
N THR A 218 -1.45 4.81 -15.97
CA THR A 218 -1.46 5.44 -14.64
C THR A 218 -2.88 5.66 -14.12
N LEU A 219 -3.82 6.06 -14.98
CA LEU A 219 -5.23 6.20 -14.62
C LEU A 219 -5.88 4.84 -14.33
N ALA A 220 -5.62 3.83 -15.16
CA ALA A 220 -6.08 2.47 -14.88
C ALA A 220 -5.58 1.98 -13.51
N ASN A 221 -4.30 2.26 -13.19
CA ASN A 221 -3.75 1.93 -11.88
C ASN A 221 -4.42 2.71 -10.74
N LEU A 222 -4.77 3.98 -10.92
CA LEU A 222 -5.52 4.76 -9.93
C LEU A 222 -6.88 4.12 -9.65
N LEU A 223 -7.62 3.77 -10.70
CA LEU A 223 -8.94 3.14 -10.57
C LEU A 223 -8.85 1.78 -9.87
N MET A 224 -7.82 0.99 -10.16
CA MET A 224 -7.56 -0.26 -9.45
C MET A 224 -7.11 -0.03 -8.01
N ALA A 225 -6.26 0.96 -7.74
CA ALA A 225 -5.76 1.27 -6.41
C ALA A 225 -6.89 1.65 -5.43
N ILE A 226 -7.95 2.31 -5.89
CA ILE A 226 -9.16 2.56 -5.09
C ILE A 226 -9.77 1.23 -4.63
N GLY A 227 -9.88 0.23 -5.52
CA GLY A 227 -10.37 -1.11 -5.17
C GLY A 227 -9.46 -1.86 -4.18
N TYR A 228 -8.15 -1.72 -4.31
CA TYR A 228 -7.19 -2.34 -3.37
C TYR A 228 -7.33 -1.84 -1.94
N THR A 229 -7.73 -0.59 -1.73
CA THR A 229 -7.97 -0.06 -0.38
C THR A 229 -9.22 -0.64 0.29
N SER A 230 -10.03 -1.44 -0.43
CA SER A 230 -11.25 -2.04 0.10
C SER A 230 -11.00 -2.93 1.31
N LEU A 231 -9.93 -3.72 1.31
CA LEU A 231 -9.60 -4.62 2.42
C LEU A 231 -9.28 -3.84 3.70
N THR A 232 -8.54 -2.73 3.59
CA THR A 232 -8.07 -1.96 4.75
C THR A 232 -9.04 -0.89 5.24
N VAL A 233 -9.86 -0.35 4.34
CA VAL A 233 -10.73 0.80 4.64
C VAL A 233 -12.21 0.43 4.60
N LEU A 234 -12.66 -0.19 3.49
CA LEU A 234 -14.08 -0.43 3.26
C LEU A 234 -14.59 -1.67 3.99
N LEU A 235 -13.83 -2.78 3.98
CA LEU A 235 -14.28 -4.04 4.57
C LEU A 235 -14.62 -3.91 6.07
N PRO A 236 -13.78 -3.25 6.91
CA PRO A 236 -14.13 -3.02 8.31
C PRO A 236 -15.39 -2.18 8.48
N LEU A 237 -15.54 -1.11 7.69
CA LEU A 237 -16.74 -0.26 7.73
C LEU A 237 -18.01 -1.04 7.38
N PHE A 238 -17.94 -1.84 6.33
CA PHE A 238 -19.05 -2.66 5.86
C PHE A 238 -19.38 -3.80 6.81
N ALA A 239 -18.39 -4.55 7.26
CA ALA A 239 -18.59 -5.70 8.14
C ALA A 239 -19.17 -5.30 9.51
N ILE A 240 -18.59 -4.27 10.14
CA ILE A 240 -19.04 -3.82 11.47
C ILE A 240 -20.28 -2.92 11.37
N GLY A 241 -20.22 -1.92 10.47
CA GLY A 241 -21.24 -0.87 10.40
C GLY A 241 -22.52 -1.28 9.68
N TRP A 242 -22.42 -2.17 8.67
CA TRP A 242 -23.56 -2.55 7.83
C TRP A 242 -24.07 -3.97 8.09
N LEU A 243 -23.17 -4.93 8.26
CA LEU A 243 -23.51 -6.34 8.52
C LEU A 243 -23.57 -6.69 10.01
N HIS A 244 -23.10 -5.81 10.89
CA HIS A 244 -23.07 -5.97 12.34
C HIS A 244 -22.36 -7.24 12.82
N VAL A 245 -21.31 -7.66 12.11
CA VAL A 245 -20.50 -8.82 12.50
C VAL A 245 -19.49 -8.47 13.60
N PRO A 246 -19.10 -9.43 14.45
CA PRO A 246 -18.09 -9.23 15.47
C PRO A 246 -16.75 -8.74 14.89
N GLN A 247 -16.11 -7.79 15.58
CA GLN A 247 -14.90 -7.12 15.11
C GLN A 247 -13.72 -8.08 14.86
N GLY A 248 -13.64 -9.20 15.59
CA GLY A 248 -12.58 -10.20 15.42
C GLY A 248 -12.54 -10.88 14.04
N ILE A 249 -13.64 -10.82 13.28
CA ILE A 249 -13.75 -11.40 11.94
C ILE A 249 -12.86 -10.64 10.92
N ILE A 250 -12.68 -9.35 11.12
CA ILE A 250 -11.84 -8.53 10.23
C ILE A 250 -10.41 -9.03 10.25
N GLY A 251 -9.90 -9.38 11.44
CA GLY A 251 -8.57 -9.96 11.57
C GLY A 251 -8.40 -11.24 10.77
N SER A 252 -9.41 -12.13 10.75
CA SER A 252 -9.34 -13.36 9.95
C SER A 252 -9.26 -13.08 8.45
N ALA A 253 -9.97 -12.06 7.94
CA ALA A 253 -9.88 -11.65 6.53
C ALA A 253 -8.47 -11.18 6.15
N PHE A 254 -7.81 -10.40 7.02
CA PHE A 254 -6.43 -9.98 6.83
C PHE A 254 -5.43 -11.13 6.88
N VAL A 255 -5.60 -12.05 7.83
CA VAL A 255 -4.76 -13.25 7.94
C VAL A 255 -4.89 -14.10 6.69
N VAL A 256 -6.12 -14.34 6.22
CA VAL A 256 -6.36 -15.10 4.99
C VAL A 256 -5.66 -14.44 3.81
N ASN A 257 -5.83 -13.13 3.61
CA ASN A 257 -5.13 -12.40 2.54
C ASN A 257 -3.61 -12.52 2.67
N THR A 258 -3.06 -12.26 3.86
CA THR A 258 -1.60 -12.29 4.10
C THR A 258 -1.02 -13.68 3.85
N VAL A 259 -1.66 -14.74 4.36
CA VAL A 259 -1.21 -16.12 4.17
C VAL A 259 -1.28 -16.53 2.69
N LEU A 260 -2.37 -16.21 2.00
CA LEU A 260 -2.51 -16.50 0.57
C LEU A 260 -1.45 -15.76 -0.25
N CYS A 261 -1.20 -14.48 0.04
CA CYS A 261 -0.15 -13.71 -0.64
C CYS A 261 1.24 -14.31 -0.39
N ALA A 262 1.55 -14.71 0.85
CA ALA A 262 2.84 -15.28 1.21
C ALA A 262 3.09 -16.66 0.59
N VAL A 263 2.07 -17.54 0.59
CA VAL A 263 2.19 -18.92 0.15
C VAL A 263 1.95 -19.07 -1.36
N LEU A 264 0.93 -18.38 -1.89
CA LEU A 264 0.49 -18.55 -3.27
C LEU A 264 0.96 -17.45 -4.21
N GLY A 265 1.59 -16.37 -3.72
CA GLY A 265 2.00 -15.22 -4.53
C GLY A 265 2.88 -15.62 -5.73
N VAL A 266 3.94 -16.40 -5.49
CA VAL A 266 4.85 -16.85 -6.55
C VAL A 266 4.19 -17.89 -7.47
N PRO A 267 3.59 -18.99 -6.97
CA PRO A 267 3.00 -20.01 -7.84
C PRO A 267 1.83 -19.49 -8.68
N VAL A 268 0.95 -18.64 -8.12
CA VAL A 268 -0.18 -18.06 -8.88
C VAL A 268 0.33 -17.11 -9.97
N ALA A 269 1.28 -16.22 -9.65
CA ALA A 269 1.87 -15.34 -10.65
C ALA A 269 2.58 -16.13 -11.78
N ALA A 270 3.30 -17.21 -11.44
CA ALA A 270 3.97 -18.05 -12.43
C ALA A 270 2.96 -18.81 -13.32
N PHE A 271 1.89 -19.36 -12.73
CA PHE A 271 0.80 -20.00 -13.46
C PHE A 271 0.10 -19.01 -14.42
N ALA A 272 -0.25 -17.82 -13.91
CA ALA A 272 -0.90 -16.80 -14.71
C ALA A 272 -0.02 -16.33 -15.88
N ARG A 273 1.30 -16.16 -15.67
CA ARG A 273 2.24 -15.82 -16.76
C ARG A 273 2.31 -16.90 -17.86
N ARG A 274 2.19 -18.17 -17.52
CA ARG A 274 2.13 -19.27 -18.50
C ARG A 274 0.83 -19.24 -19.31
N ARG A 275 -0.28 -18.82 -18.68
CA ARG A 275 -1.61 -18.78 -19.30
C ARG A 275 -1.81 -17.54 -20.16
N PHE A 276 -1.25 -16.40 -19.77
CA PHE A 276 -1.38 -15.12 -20.46
C PHE A 276 -0.05 -14.76 -21.14
N ARG A 277 -0.05 -14.60 -22.45
CA ARG A 277 1.14 -14.16 -23.21
C ARG A 277 1.39 -12.64 -23.06
N ARG A 278 0.35 -11.86 -22.68
CA ARG A 278 0.37 -10.40 -22.57
C ARG A 278 0.15 -9.96 -21.13
N ARG A 279 1.01 -9.03 -20.67
CA ARG A 279 0.94 -8.45 -19.30
C ARG A 279 -0.35 -7.71 -19.05
N ASN A 280 -0.83 -6.93 -20.04
CA ASN A 280 -2.07 -6.16 -19.94
C ASN A 280 -3.30 -7.08 -19.79
N TRP A 281 -3.37 -8.19 -20.50
CA TRP A 281 -4.48 -9.15 -20.36
C TRP A 281 -4.45 -9.91 -19.04
N MET A 282 -3.26 -10.26 -18.56
CA MET A 282 -3.10 -10.83 -17.23
C MET A 282 -3.58 -9.83 -16.15
N ALA A 283 -3.18 -8.55 -16.25
CA ALA A 283 -3.64 -7.52 -15.33
C ALA A 283 -5.16 -7.31 -15.40
N ALA A 284 -5.75 -7.30 -16.60
CA ALA A 284 -7.20 -7.17 -16.79
C ALA A 284 -7.98 -8.38 -16.24
N ALA A 285 -7.43 -9.61 -16.38
CA ALA A 285 -8.04 -10.81 -15.79
C ALA A 285 -8.07 -10.73 -14.25
N GLY A 286 -7.00 -10.23 -13.63
CA GLY A 286 -6.97 -9.96 -12.18
C GLY A 286 -8.00 -8.91 -11.77
N ALA A 287 -8.20 -7.85 -12.57
CA ALA A 287 -9.26 -6.86 -12.35
C ALA A 287 -10.66 -7.52 -12.41
N GLY A 288 -10.88 -8.48 -13.31
CA GLY A 288 -12.11 -9.25 -13.38
C GLY A 288 -12.42 -10.04 -12.10
N LEU A 289 -11.39 -10.61 -11.44
CA LEU A 289 -11.56 -11.28 -10.15
C LEU A 289 -11.96 -10.29 -9.04
N PHE A 290 -11.41 -9.07 -9.03
CA PHE A 290 -11.87 -8.03 -8.12
C PHE A 290 -13.34 -7.68 -8.34
N VAL A 291 -13.78 -7.55 -9.59
CA VAL A 291 -15.19 -7.30 -9.93
C VAL A 291 -16.08 -8.41 -9.35
N VAL A 292 -15.73 -9.69 -9.55
CA VAL A 292 -16.48 -10.83 -8.99
C VAL A 292 -16.54 -10.76 -7.46
N ALA A 293 -15.43 -10.48 -6.80
CA ALA A 293 -15.37 -10.35 -5.34
C ALA A 293 -16.25 -9.20 -4.83
N PHE A 294 -16.18 -8.03 -5.47
CA PHE A 294 -16.95 -6.86 -5.05
C PHE A 294 -18.46 -7.03 -5.33
N MET A 295 -18.84 -7.67 -6.43
CA MET A 295 -20.23 -8.07 -6.68
C MET A 295 -20.75 -9.03 -5.60
N GLY A 296 -19.92 -9.98 -5.15
CA GLY A 296 -20.27 -10.85 -4.01
C GLY A 296 -20.55 -10.05 -2.73
N GLN A 297 -19.78 -8.98 -2.45
CA GLN A 297 -20.05 -8.10 -1.31
C GLN A 297 -21.35 -7.30 -1.46
N ILE A 298 -21.68 -6.85 -2.68
CA ILE A 298 -22.95 -6.18 -2.97
C ILE A 298 -24.12 -7.13 -2.71
N VAL A 299 -24.04 -8.37 -3.20
CA VAL A 299 -25.05 -9.41 -2.96
C VAL A 299 -25.20 -9.67 -1.47
N LEU A 300 -24.09 -9.84 -0.74
CA LEU A 300 -24.09 -10.04 0.71
C LEU A 300 -24.75 -8.88 1.45
N GLY A 301 -24.44 -7.63 1.07
CA GLY A 301 -25.05 -6.43 1.65
C GLY A 301 -26.52 -6.23 1.29
N THR A 302 -27.02 -6.90 0.24
CA THR A 302 -28.42 -6.86 -0.18
C THR A 302 -29.22 -7.95 0.50
N VAL A 303 -28.73 -9.19 0.50
CA VAL A 303 -29.43 -10.36 1.09
C VAL A 303 -29.43 -10.31 2.60
N ARG A 304 -28.36 -9.84 3.23
CA ARG A 304 -28.17 -9.74 4.71
C ARG A 304 -28.64 -11.00 5.45
N PRO A 305 -27.99 -12.13 5.27
CA PRO A 305 -28.36 -13.35 5.96
C PRO A 305 -28.38 -13.14 7.47
N LYS A 306 -29.32 -13.74 8.19
CA LYS A 306 -29.37 -13.67 9.67
C LYS A 306 -28.29 -14.50 10.35
N ASN A 307 -27.78 -15.52 9.65
CA ASN A 307 -26.76 -16.43 10.18
C ASN A 307 -25.36 -15.82 10.01
N THR A 308 -24.72 -15.50 11.11
CA THR A 308 -23.35 -14.92 11.14
C THR A 308 -22.33 -15.81 10.46
N VAL A 309 -22.45 -17.15 10.53
CA VAL A 309 -21.53 -18.09 9.88
C VAL A 309 -21.63 -17.96 8.36
N VAL A 310 -22.84 -17.80 7.82
CA VAL A 310 -23.05 -17.58 6.39
C VAL A 310 -22.43 -16.26 5.94
N ILE A 311 -22.64 -15.18 6.72
CA ILE A 311 -22.04 -13.88 6.43
C ILE A 311 -20.51 -14.00 6.38
N MET A 312 -19.91 -14.65 7.41
CA MET A 312 -18.46 -14.86 7.47
C MET A 312 -17.94 -15.67 6.30
N ALA A 313 -18.59 -16.77 5.94
CA ALA A 313 -18.19 -17.64 4.86
C ALA A 313 -18.18 -16.89 3.52
N VAL A 314 -19.25 -16.14 3.22
CA VAL A 314 -19.36 -15.34 1.99
C VAL A 314 -18.32 -14.22 1.98
N LEU A 315 -18.16 -13.48 3.09
CA LEU A 315 -17.20 -12.39 3.22
C LEU A 315 -15.77 -12.90 3.00
N LEU A 316 -15.37 -14.00 3.66
CA LEU A 316 -14.05 -14.59 3.50
C LEU A 316 -13.85 -15.16 2.08
N THR A 317 -14.86 -15.74 1.47
CA THR A 317 -14.80 -16.20 0.06
C THR A 317 -14.53 -15.02 -0.87
N CYS A 318 -15.23 -13.90 -0.70
CA CYS A 318 -14.97 -12.68 -1.47
C CYS A 318 -13.54 -12.16 -1.24
N VAL A 319 -13.02 -12.20 -0.01
CA VAL A 319 -11.62 -11.83 0.28
C VAL A 319 -10.64 -12.76 -0.43
N VAL A 320 -10.88 -14.06 -0.43
CA VAL A 320 -10.06 -15.04 -1.15
C VAL A 320 -10.06 -14.72 -2.66
N VAL A 321 -11.22 -14.50 -3.26
CA VAL A 321 -11.32 -14.16 -4.70
C VAL A 321 -10.60 -12.84 -5.00
N ALA A 322 -10.78 -11.81 -4.17
CA ALA A 322 -10.07 -10.54 -4.32
C ALA A 322 -8.54 -10.73 -4.20
N THR A 323 -8.08 -11.58 -3.26
CA THR A 323 -6.65 -11.91 -3.11
C THR A 323 -6.08 -12.57 -4.36
N PHE A 324 -6.81 -13.53 -4.96
CA PHE A 324 -6.38 -14.09 -6.25
C PHE A 324 -6.34 -13.01 -7.36
N GLY A 325 -7.30 -12.08 -7.35
CA GLY A 325 -7.27 -10.91 -8.23
C GLY A 325 -5.98 -10.09 -8.03
N GLU A 326 -5.58 -9.85 -6.79
CA GLU A 326 -4.35 -9.16 -6.44
C GLU A 326 -3.10 -9.90 -6.94
N LEU A 327 -3.00 -11.21 -6.68
CA LEU A 327 -1.86 -12.05 -7.07
C LEU A 327 -1.66 -12.12 -8.59
N VAL A 328 -2.73 -11.99 -9.36
CA VAL A 328 -2.71 -11.96 -10.83
C VAL A 328 -2.44 -10.55 -11.35
N HIS A 329 -3.17 -9.54 -10.82
CA HIS A 329 -3.11 -8.17 -11.32
C HIS A 329 -1.79 -7.46 -10.99
N SER A 330 -1.37 -7.49 -9.72
CA SER A 330 -0.28 -6.65 -9.20
C SER A 330 1.07 -6.88 -9.91
N PRO A 331 1.57 -8.13 -10.07
CA PRO A 331 2.83 -8.35 -10.76
C PRO A 331 2.76 -8.01 -12.25
N ALA A 332 1.62 -8.26 -12.89
CA ALA A 332 1.43 -7.95 -14.32
C ALA A 332 1.39 -6.44 -14.57
N SER A 333 0.64 -5.69 -13.77
CA SER A 333 0.51 -4.24 -13.87
C SER A 333 1.83 -3.52 -13.56
N SER A 334 2.55 -3.99 -12.52
CA SER A 334 3.87 -3.45 -12.15
C SER A 334 4.92 -3.67 -13.25
N THR A 335 4.99 -4.89 -13.81
CA THR A 335 5.94 -5.19 -14.90
C THR A 335 5.58 -4.49 -16.20
N LEU A 336 4.30 -4.31 -16.49
CA LEU A 336 3.82 -3.52 -17.63
C LEU A 336 4.27 -2.05 -17.50
N ALA A 337 4.09 -1.44 -16.33
CA ALA A 337 4.52 -0.06 -16.09
C ALA A 337 6.04 0.11 -16.21
N GLN A 338 6.82 -0.86 -15.70
CA GLN A 338 8.28 -0.84 -15.79
C GLN A 338 8.78 -0.98 -17.23
N ALA A 339 8.14 -1.84 -18.02
CA ALA A 339 8.50 -2.07 -19.42
C ALA A 339 8.05 -0.91 -20.33
N ALA A 340 6.89 -0.30 -20.05
CA ALA A 340 6.40 0.86 -20.79
C ALA A 340 7.19 2.16 -20.50
N ALA A 341 7.94 2.22 -19.41
CA ALA A 341 8.70 3.41 -19.03
C ALA A 341 10.02 3.51 -19.81
N PRO A 342 10.28 4.61 -20.57
CA PRO A 342 11.53 4.80 -21.29
C PRO A 342 12.75 4.69 -20.36
N PRO A 343 13.84 3.98 -20.73
CA PRO A 343 14.99 3.74 -19.86
C PRO A 343 15.59 5.02 -19.25
N ALA A 344 15.73 6.08 -20.07
CA ALA A 344 16.32 7.35 -19.65
C ALA A 344 15.46 8.15 -18.65
N LEU A 345 14.14 7.88 -18.56
CA LEU A 345 13.18 8.60 -17.72
C LEU A 345 12.41 7.67 -16.78
N ARG A 346 12.82 6.40 -16.67
CA ARG A 346 12.11 5.34 -15.96
C ARG A 346 11.73 5.75 -14.52
N GLY A 347 12.64 6.40 -13.80
CA GLY A 347 12.34 6.85 -12.42
C GLY A 347 11.16 7.84 -12.36
N ARG A 348 11.06 8.77 -13.30
CA ARG A 348 9.96 9.77 -13.34
C ARG A 348 8.63 9.15 -13.75
N TYR A 349 8.66 8.23 -14.71
CA TYR A 349 7.48 7.48 -15.14
C TYR A 349 6.94 6.61 -14.00
N LEU A 350 7.81 5.87 -13.32
CA LEU A 350 7.40 5.05 -12.18
C LEU A 350 6.96 5.88 -10.98
N ALA A 351 7.55 7.06 -10.75
CA ALA A 351 7.06 7.99 -9.73
C ALA A 351 5.64 8.50 -10.03
N ALA A 352 5.35 8.84 -11.30
CA ALA A 352 4.00 9.21 -11.73
C ALA A 352 3.02 8.04 -11.58
N TYR A 353 3.42 6.82 -11.93
CA TYR A 353 2.63 5.61 -11.73
C TYR A 353 2.34 5.36 -10.24
N GLN A 354 3.32 5.51 -9.37
CA GLN A 354 3.15 5.36 -7.92
C GLN A 354 2.33 6.48 -7.27
N SER A 355 2.28 7.67 -7.87
CA SER A 355 1.43 8.76 -7.35
C SER A 355 -0.06 8.41 -7.40
N SER A 356 -0.49 7.50 -8.29
CA SER A 356 -1.86 6.99 -8.33
C SER A 356 -2.25 6.24 -7.05
N TRP A 357 -1.33 5.44 -6.48
CA TRP A 357 -1.53 4.80 -5.18
C TRP A 357 -1.62 5.81 -4.04
N ALA A 358 -0.76 6.82 -4.05
CA ALA A 358 -0.80 7.88 -3.03
C ALA A 358 -2.13 8.63 -3.08
N LEU A 359 -2.62 8.95 -4.28
CA LEU A 359 -3.89 9.63 -4.50
C LEU A 359 -5.09 8.76 -4.08
N ALA A 360 -5.10 7.47 -4.47
CA ALA A 360 -6.15 6.55 -4.05
C ALA A 360 -6.22 6.46 -2.52
N ASN A 361 -5.08 6.22 -1.85
CA ASN A 361 -5.02 6.16 -0.38
C ASN A 361 -5.43 7.46 0.32
N ALA A 362 -5.23 8.62 -0.33
CA ALA A 362 -5.65 9.89 0.22
C ALA A 362 -7.17 10.11 0.08
N LEU A 363 -7.76 9.71 -1.05
CA LEU A 363 -9.17 9.98 -1.36
C LEU A 363 -10.15 8.97 -0.75
N THR A 364 -9.75 7.71 -0.61
CA THR A 364 -10.65 6.61 -0.21
C THR A 364 -11.27 6.78 1.19
N PRO A 365 -10.63 7.36 2.22
CA PRO A 365 -11.29 7.58 3.50
C PRO A 365 -12.54 8.46 3.39
N SER A 366 -12.46 9.60 2.69
CA SER A 366 -13.63 10.48 2.46
C SER A 366 -14.65 9.83 1.55
N LEU A 367 -14.20 9.21 0.46
CA LEU A 367 -15.08 8.56 -0.51
C LEU A 367 -15.92 7.48 0.15
N PHE A 368 -15.29 6.57 0.88
CA PHE A 368 -16.00 5.44 1.47
C PHE A 368 -16.88 5.85 2.65
N THR A 369 -16.44 6.79 3.50
CA THR A 369 -17.27 7.26 4.60
C THR A 369 -18.50 8.01 4.10
N ALA A 370 -18.37 8.86 3.09
CA ALA A 370 -19.50 9.58 2.51
C ALA A 370 -20.54 8.62 1.89
N LEU A 371 -20.07 7.59 1.19
CA LEU A 371 -20.96 6.62 0.55
C LEU A 371 -21.61 5.65 1.54
N VAL A 372 -20.86 5.15 2.54
CA VAL A 372 -21.39 4.20 3.56
C VAL A 372 -22.49 4.84 4.39
N VAL A 373 -22.44 6.13 4.67
CA VAL A 373 -23.48 6.84 5.41
C VAL A 373 -24.82 6.83 4.66
N VAL A 374 -24.79 6.86 3.32
CA VAL A 374 -25.99 6.81 2.48
C VAL A 374 -26.50 5.37 2.34
N ASP A 375 -25.64 4.46 1.92
CA ASP A 375 -25.95 3.02 1.83
C ASP A 375 -24.63 2.22 1.82
N GLY A 376 -24.52 1.19 2.66
CA GLY A 376 -23.32 0.36 2.78
C GLY A 376 -22.90 -0.37 1.50
N ARG A 377 -23.79 -0.48 0.50
CA ARG A 377 -23.50 -1.11 -0.80
C ARG A 377 -22.89 -0.13 -1.80
N LEU A 378 -23.13 1.17 -1.67
CA LEU A 378 -22.64 2.19 -2.61
C LEU A 378 -21.13 2.18 -2.81
N PRO A 379 -20.29 2.07 -1.76
CA PRO A 379 -18.84 1.99 -1.96
C PRO A 379 -18.45 0.77 -2.82
N TRP A 380 -19.10 -0.38 -2.61
CA TRP A 380 -18.85 -1.60 -3.37
C TRP A 380 -19.24 -1.44 -4.86
N LEU A 381 -20.35 -0.75 -5.15
CA LEU A 381 -20.74 -0.40 -6.51
C LEU A 381 -19.70 0.50 -7.19
N VAL A 382 -19.22 1.52 -6.47
CA VAL A 382 -18.19 2.44 -7.00
C VAL A 382 -16.89 1.70 -7.30
N ILE A 383 -16.37 0.87 -6.37
CA ILE A 383 -15.13 0.14 -6.64
C ILE A 383 -15.30 -0.97 -7.67
N THR A 384 -16.49 -1.52 -7.84
CA THR A 384 -16.80 -2.44 -8.94
C THR A 384 -16.72 -1.70 -10.27
N ALA A 385 -17.33 -0.51 -10.36
CA ALA A 385 -17.28 0.33 -11.57
C ALA A 385 -15.84 0.77 -11.90
N THR A 386 -15.04 1.18 -10.88
CA THR A 386 -13.65 1.56 -11.10
C THR A 386 -12.78 0.36 -11.51
N ALA A 387 -13.00 -0.83 -10.93
CA ALA A 387 -12.30 -2.05 -11.33
C ALA A 387 -12.65 -2.49 -12.77
N LEU A 388 -13.92 -2.39 -13.15
CA LEU A 388 -14.37 -2.63 -14.53
C LEU A 388 -13.71 -1.63 -15.50
N ALA A 389 -13.75 -0.34 -15.19
CA ALA A 389 -13.16 0.70 -16.04
C ALA A 389 -11.64 0.50 -16.15
N GLY A 390 -10.93 0.30 -15.02
CA GLY A 390 -9.48 0.04 -15.00
C GLY A 390 -9.11 -1.24 -15.76
N GLY A 391 -9.85 -2.33 -15.55
CA GLY A 391 -9.67 -3.59 -16.25
C GLY A 391 -9.90 -3.46 -17.77
N THR A 392 -10.94 -2.74 -18.19
CA THR A 392 -11.22 -2.45 -19.60
C THR A 392 -10.12 -1.59 -20.23
N MET A 393 -9.66 -0.56 -19.53
CA MET A 393 -8.53 0.26 -19.99
C MET A 393 -7.28 -0.59 -20.19
N LEU A 394 -6.95 -1.49 -19.26
CA LEU A 394 -5.83 -2.42 -19.37
C LEU A 394 -6.00 -3.42 -20.51
N TRP A 395 -7.22 -3.89 -20.74
CA TRP A 395 -7.49 -4.83 -21.83
C TRP A 395 -7.17 -4.24 -23.21
N PHE A 396 -7.50 -2.97 -23.44
CA PHE A 396 -7.34 -2.30 -24.73
C PHE A 396 -6.06 -1.47 -24.86
N ILE A 397 -5.21 -1.40 -23.83
CA ILE A 397 -4.01 -0.54 -23.81
C ILE A 397 -2.90 -1.07 -24.75
N ASP A 398 -2.93 -2.35 -25.11
CA ASP A 398 -1.96 -2.99 -26.00
C ASP A 398 -1.82 -2.31 -27.37
N ARG A 399 -2.91 -1.70 -27.86
CA ARG A 399 -2.92 -0.94 -29.12
C ARG A 399 -2.09 0.36 -29.07
N LYS A 400 -1.65 0.78 -27.88
CA LYS A 400 -1.01 2.07 -27.65
C LYS A 400 0.39 1.94 -27.05
N LEU A 401 0.78 0.77 -26.58
CA LEU A 401 2.08 0.48 -25.96
C LEU A 401 2.94 -0.36 -26.91
N PRO A 402 4.28 -0.23 -26.83
CA PRO A 402 5.20 -1.05 -27.62
C PRO A 402 5.11 -2.54 -27.21
N ASP A 403 5.38 -3.42 -28.19
CA ASP A 403 5.21 -4.87 -28.01
C ASP A 403 6.09 -5.45 -26.91
N ASP A 404 7.30 -4.95 -26.71
CA ASP A 404 8.21 -5.35 -25.63
C ASP A 404 7.66 -5.01 -24.23
N ALA A 405 6.82 -3.97 -24.12
CA ALA A 405 6.12 -3.66 -22.91
C ALA A 405 4.92 -4.59 -22.68
N VAL A 406 4.21 -4.95 -23.73
CA VAL A 406 2.95 -5.73 -23.66
C VAL A 406 3.22 -7.20 -23.46
N TYR A 407 4.14 -7.81 -24.21
CA TYR A 407 4.40 -9.26 -24.15
C TYR A 407 5.43 -9.60 -23.07
N PHE A 408 5.28 -10.75 -22.43
CA PHE A 408 6.30 -11.31 -21.52
C PHE A 408 7.55 -11.75 -22.30
N GLU A 409 7.33 -12.37 -23.46
CA GLU A 409 8.34 -12.71 -24.44
C GLU A 409 7.85 -12.09 -25.75
N PRO A 410 8.57 -11.08 -26.28
CA PRO A 410 8.18 -10.49 -27.57
C PRO A 410 8.12 -11.57 -28.64
N PRO A 411 7.12 -11.53 -29.55
CA PRO A 411 7.12 -12.42 -30.71
C PRO A 411 8.44 -12.23 -31.45
N ALA A 412 9.12 -13.34 -31.76
CA ALA A 412 10.35 -13.28 -32.56
C ALA A 412 10.08 -12.41 -33.77
N GLN A 413 10.78 -11.27 -33.87
CA GLN A 413 10.77 -10.48 -35.09
C GLN A 413 11.18 -11.45 -36.18
N ALA A 414 10.31 -11.66 -37.17
CA ALA A 414 10.64 -12.43 -38.35
C ALA A 414 12.00 -11.88 -38.84
N ALA A 415 13.03 -12.69 -38.68
CA ALA A 415 14.36 -12.34 -39.10
C ALA A 415 14.23 -11.94 -40.59
N GLY A 416 14.20 -10.64 -40.83
CA GLY A 416 14.23 -10.11 -42.18
C GLY A 416 15.43 -10.68 -42.84
N THR A 417 15.19 -11.56 -43.81
CA THR A 417 16.14 -12.12 -44.72
C THR A 417 16.76 -10.97 -45.52
N THR A 418 17.76 -10.32 -44.95
CA THR A 418 18.76 -9.62 -45.76
C THR A 418 19.76 -10.66 -46.23
N ALA A 419 19.35 -11.40 -47.25
CA ALA A 419 20.27 -12.08 -48.12
C ALA A 419 21.18 -10.99 -48.73
N VAL A 420 22.35 -10.82 -48.18
CA VAL A 420 23.45 -10.15 -48.86
C VAL A 420 23.84 -11.07 -50.00
N THR A 421 23.30 -10.80 -51.17
CA THR A 421 23.87 -11.29 -52.46
C THR A 421 25.21 -10.62 -52.58
N ALA A 422 26.28 -11.35 -52.18
CA ALA A 422 27.62 -11.10 -52.65
C ALA A 422 27.71 -11.62 -54.07
N SER A 423 27.85 -10.74 -55.01
CA SER A 423 28.38 -10.95 -56.32
C SER A 423 29.60 -10.05 -56.55
#